data_3d2658f2cb9ee97f6ddd3676d025a908
#
_entry.id   3d2658f2cb9ee97f6ddd3676d025a908
#
_cell.length_a   1.000
_cell.length_b   1.000
_cell.length_c   1.000
_cell.angle_alpha   90.00
_cell.angle_beta   90.00
_cell.angle_gamma   90.00
#
_symmetry.space_group_name_H-M   'P 1'
#
loop_
_entity.id
_entity.type
_entity.pdbx_description
1 polymer ?
#
loop_
_entity_poly.entity_id
_entity_poly.type
_entity_poly.pdbx_seq_one_letter_code
_entity_poly.pdbx_strand_id
1 'polypeptide(L)'
;VEHSSFIDEETIMLAIKNDVFLSMDIYVSDYILGEGALNGILEESLEKERKTGRVQRENFRKAVNLGAKITFGTDAGIFEHGNNAKQFKYMVKWGMTSLQAIQASTIVAADLLGINNIAHIKEGFYADIIGVEDNPIVNIEALENVTFVMKDGSIVINQL
;
A
#
# COMPACT_ATOMS: atom_id res chain seq x y z
N VAL A 1 -7.07 9.87 -6.39
CA VAL A 1 -8.29 9.03 -6.53
C VAL A 1 -8.11 7.82 -5.63
N GLU A 2 -9.10 7.59 -4.75
CA GLU A 2 -9.11 6.46 -3.83
C GLU A 2 -9.66 5.19 -4.48
N HIS A 3 -9.23 4.02 -4.00
CA HIS A 3 -9.60 2.66 -4.43
C HIS A 3 -9.32 2.36 -5.89
N SER A 4 -9.79 3.17 -6.82
CA SER A 4 -9.60 3.05 -8.28
C SER A 4 -10.00 1.68 -8.86
N SER A 5 -10.98 1.00 -8.24
CA SER A 5 -11.34 -0.40 -8.56
C SER A 5 -11.73 -0.61 -10.03
N PHE A 6 -12.46 0.33 -10.62
CA PHE A 6 -12.97 0.26 -11.99
C PHE A 6 -12.27 1.21 -12.96
N ILE A 7 -11.09 1.71 -12.60
CA ILE A 7 -10.34 2.61 -13.47
C ILE A 7 -9.96 1.91 -14.77
N ASP A 8 -10.24 2.54 -15.90
CA ASP A 8 -9.82 2.05 -17.22
C ASP A 8 -8.50 2.67 -17.68
N GLU A 9 -7.98 2.20 -18.80
CA GLU A 9 -6.69 2.65 -19.34
C GLU A 9 -6.72 4.14 -19.72
N GLU A 10 -7.82 4.63 -20.28
CA GLU A 10 -7.98 6.03 -20.65
C GLU A 10 -7.90 6.93 -19.41
N THR A 11 -8.59 6.55 -18.34
CA THR A 11 -8.58 7.27 -17.07
C THR A 11 -7.20 7.20 -16.37
N ILE A 12 -6.50 6.06 -16.46
CA ILE A 12 -5.12 5.93 -15.96
C ILE A 12 -4.20 6.91 -16.71
N MET A 13 -4.28 6.95 -18.05
CA MET A 13 -3.48 7.87 -18.85
C MET A 13 -3.82 9.33 -18.56
N LEU A 14 -5.10 9.64 -18.31
CA LEU A 14 -5.52 10.98 -17.89
C LEU A 14 -4.95 11.35 -16.50
N ALA A 15 -4.92 10.42 -15.57
CA ALA A 15 -4.31 10.59 -14.25
C ALA A 15 -2.81 10.89 -14.38
N ILE A 16 -2.09 10.12 -15.19
CA ILE A 16 -0.66 10.34 -15.46
C ILE A 16 -0.43 11.73 -16.06
N LYS A 17 -1.20 12.10 -17.09
CA LYS A 17 -1.08 13.40 -17.78
C LYS A 17 -1.30 14.59 -16.84
N ASN A 18 -2.19 14.46 -15.87
CA ASN A 18 -2.55 15.52 -14.92
C ASN A 18 -1.87 15.38 -13.56
N ASP A 19 -0.87 14.51 -13.44
CA ASP A 19 -0.11 14.28 -12.21
C ASP A 19 -0.99 13.89 -11.01
N VAL A 20 -2.03 13.08 -11.25
CA VAL A 20 -2.98 12.61 -10.25
C VAL A 20 -2.50 11.31 -9.64
N PHE A 21 -2.53 11.24 -8.31
CA PHE A 21 -2.19 10.03 -7.56
C PHE A 21 -3.39 9.06 -7.49
N LEU A 22 -3.08 7.76 -7.55
CA LEU A 22 -4.02 6.67 -7.33
C LEU A 22 -3.69 5.99 -6.00
N SER A 23 -4.58 6.07 -5.02
CA SER A 23 -4.46 5.36 -3.75
C SER A 23 -5.22 4.04 -3.85
N MET A 24 -4.50 2.92 -3.90
CA MET A 24 -5.10 1.62 -4.25
C MET A 24 -4.86 0.58 -3.14
N ASP A 25 -5.95 0.07 -2.60
CA ASP A 25 -6.06 -0.82 -1.44
C ASP A 25 -6.34 -2.29 -1.87
N ILE A 26 -5.38 -2.93 -2.48
CA ILE A 26 -5.57 -4.24 -3.12
C ILE A 26 -5.53 -5.44 -2.17
N TYR A 27 -5.08 -5.28 -0.92
CA TYR A 27 -5.10 -6.33 0.10
C TYR A 27 -6.51 -6.59 0.65
N VAL A 28 -7.32 -5.53 0.79
CA VAL A 28 -8.63 -5.61 1.43
C VAL A 28 -9.53 -6.70 0.82
N SER A 29 -9.45 -6.89 -0.49
CA SER A 29 -10.16 -7.97 -1.21
C SER A 29 -9.79 -9.37 -0.72
N ASP A 30 -8.49 -9.62 -0.47
CA ASP A 30 -8.04 -10.94 0.01
C ASP A 30 -8.50 -11.17 1.45
N TYR A 31 -8.51 -10.12 2.30
CA TYR A 31 -9.07 -10.19 3.63
C TYR A 31 -10.58 -10.50 3.59
N ILE A 32 -11.36 -9.74 2.82
CA ILE A 32 -12.82 -9.92 2.72
C ILE A 32 -13.14 -11.35 2.27
N LEU A 33 -12.47 -11.85 1.23
CA LEU A 33 -12.75 -13.19 0.67
C LEU A 33 -12.17 -14.34 1.50
N GLY A 34 -11.10 -14.10 2.26
CA GLY A 34 -10.46 -15.12 3.11
C GLY A 34 -11.05 -15.18 4.51
N GLU A 35 -10.92 -14.09 5.25
CA GLU A 35 -11.27 -14.02 6.68
C GLU A 35 -12.64 -13.37 6.92
N GLY A 36 -13.12 -12.56 5.97
CA GLY A 36 -14.34 -11.76 6.14
C GLY A 36 -15.59 -12.59 6.42
N ALA A 37 -15.72 -13.74 5.76
CA ALA A 37 -16.86 -14.65 6.01
C ALA A 37 -16.87 -15.17 7.46
N LEU A 38 -15.69 -15.47 8.01
CA LEU A 38 -15.54 -15.91 9.42
C LEU A 38 -15.80 -14.76 10.40
N ASN A 39 -15.55 -13.53 9.96
CA ASN A 39 -15.72 -12.31 10.75
C ASN A 39 -17.10 -11.64 10.54
N GLY A 40 -18.04 -12.34 9.93
CA GLY A 40 -19.44 -11.93 9.82
C GLY A 40 -19.77 -10.99 8.66
N ILE A 41 -18.91 -10.89 7.65
CA ILE A 41 -19.24 -10.18 6.41
C ILE A 41 -20.35 -10.96 5.68
N LEU A 42 -21.39 -10.24 5.28
CA LEU A 42 -22.56 -10.83 4.62
C LEU A 42 -22.22 -11.43 3.26
N GLU A 43 -22.83 -12.56 2.91
CA GLU A 43 -22.58 -13.26 1.64
C GLU A 43 -22.80 -12.37 0.41
N GLU A 44 -23.77 -11.47 0.44
CA GLU A 44 -23.99 -10.49 -0.64
C GLU A 44 -22.75 -9.61 -0.88
N SER A 45 -22.08 -9.19 0.19
CA SER A 45 -20.82 -8.42 0.11
C SER A 45 -19.67 -9.27 -0.42
N LEU A 46 -19.60 -10.55 -0.02
CA LEU A 46 -18.60 -11.48 -0.52
C LEU A 46 -18.77 -11.74 -2.02
N GLU A 47 -20.02 -11.92 -2.49
CA GLU A 47 -20.32 -12.09 -3.92
C GLU A 47 -19.94 -10.86 -4.74
N LYS A 48 -20.21 -9.66 -4.21
CA LYS A 48 -19.80 -8.41 -4.83
C LYS A 48 -18.28 -8.33 -4.92
N GLU A 49 -17.59 -8.67 -3.83
CA GLU A 49 -16.14 -8.61 -3.76
C GLU A 49 -15.45 -9.61 -4.71
N ARG A 50 -15.97 -10.82 -4.90
CA ARG A 50 -15.46 -11.78 -5.89
C ARG A 50 -15.40 -11.20 -7.30
N LYS A 51 -16.32 -10.27 -7.63
CA LYS A 51 -16.37 -9.60 -8.93
C LYS A 51 -15.48 -8.36 -8.96
N THR A 52 -15.56 -7.52 -7.93
CA THR A 52 -14.88 -6.23 -7.85
C THR A 52 -13.38 -6.38 -7.64
N GLY A 53 -12.98 -7.22 -6.70
CA GLY A 53 -11.58 -7.38 -6.30
C GLY A 53 -10.68 -7.89 -7.43
N ARG A 54 -11.20 -8.76 -8.30
CA ARG A 54 -10.46 -9.21 -9.48
C ARG A 54 -10.18 -8.05 -10.45
N VAL A 55 -11.20 -7.25 -10.74
CA VAL A 55 -11.07 -6.10 -11.66
C VAL A 55 -10.11 -5.07 -11.08
N GLN A 56 -10.21 -4.77 -9.78
CA GLN A 56 -9.30 -3.86 -9.10
C GLN A 56 -7.83 -4.26 -9.25
N ARG A 57 -7.51 -5.54 -9.05
CA ARG A 57 -6.12 -6.04 -9.17
C ARG A 57 -5.61 -6.01 -10.60
N GLU A 58 -6.44 -6.34 -11.58
CA GLU A 58 -6.08 -6.23 -13.00
C GLU A 58 -5.80 -4.76 -13.37
N ASN A 59 -6.62 -3.83 -12.87
CA ASN A 59 -6.44 -2.40 -13.10
C ASN A 59 -5.22 -1.83 -12.33
N PHE A 60 -4.96 -2.32 -11.12
CA PHE A 60 -3.70 -2.01 -10.40
C PHE A 60 -2.48 -2.38 -11.26
N ARG A 61 -2.45 -3.61 -11.79
CA ARG A 61 -1.35 -4.05 -12.66
C ARG A 61 -1.19 -3.17 -13.90
N LYS A 62 -2.31 -2.76 -14.52
CA LYS A 62 -2.28 -1.83 -15.66
C LYS A 62 -1.70 -0.48 -15.24
N ALA A 63 -2.14 0.07 -14.11
CA ALA A 63 -1.65 1.34 -13.59
C ALA A 63 -0.13 1.30 -13.31
N VAL A 64 0.36 0.20 -12.70
CA VAL A 64 1.80 -0.03 -12.51
C VAL A 64 2.56 -0.05 -13.82
N ASN A 65 2.08 -0.83 -14.81
CA ASN A 65 2.74 -0.98 -16.10
C ASN A 65 2.77 0.32 -16.92
N LEU A 66 1.76 1.16 -16.78
CA LEU A 66 1.67 2.47 -17.44
C LEU A 66 2.46 3.56 -16.70
N GLY A 67 2.99 3.28 -15.50
CA GLY A 67 3.79 4.23 -14.72
C GLY A 67 2.98 5.28 -13.97
N ALA A 68 1.75 4.97 -13.57
CA ALA A 68 0.95 5.86 -12.75
C ALA A 68 1.58 6.08 -11.36
N LYS A 69 1.36 7.26 -10.78
CA LYS A 69 1.72 7.55 -9.40
C LYS A 69 0.76 6.82 -8.46
N ILE A 70 1.20 5.69 -7.91
CA ILE A 70 0.40 4.88 -6.99
C ILE A 70 0.90 5.08 -5.57
N THR A 71 0.01 5.40 -4.64
CA THR A 71 0.28 5.46 -3.21
C THR A 71 -0.25 4.23 -2.49
N PHE A 72 0.33 3.96 -1.33
CA PHE A 72 -0.04 2.86 -0.45
C PHE A 72 -1.35 3.20 0.27
N GLY A 73 -2.44 2.55 -0.10
CA GLY A 73 -3.72 2.59 0.57
C GLY A 73 -4.05 1.22 1.17
N THR A 74 -4.79 1.15 2.27
CA THR A 74 -5.12 -0.13 2.92
C THR A 74 -6.59 -0.31 3.22
N ASP A 75 -7.37 0.77 3.31
CA ASP A 75 -8.77 0.76 3.78
C ASP A 75 -8.93 0.02 5.13
N ALA A 76 -7.90 0.18 6.02
CA ALA A 76 -7.93 -0.41 7.35
C ALA A 76 -9.08 0.18 8.17
N GLY A 77 -9.80 -0.70 8.86
CA GLY A 77 -11.12 -0.47 9.45
C GLY A 77 -12.07 -1.57 8.96
N ILE A 78 -11.89 -2.04 7.71
CA ILE A 78 -12.50 -3.30 7.24
C ILE A 78 -11.79 -4.48 7.88
N PHE A 79 -10.48 -4.37 8.09
CA PHE A 79 -9.67 -5.30 8.87
C PHE A 79 -8.95 -4.56 10.00
N GLU A 80 -8.33 -5.30 10.92
CA GLU A 80 -7.67 -4.74 12.09
C GLU A 80 -6.48 -3.84 11.74
N HIS A 81 -6.40 -2.66 12.38
CA HIS A 81 -5.20 -1.85 12.37
C HIS A 81 -4.00 -2.65 12.92
N GLY A 82 -2.83 -2.46 12.29
CA GLY A 82 -1.64 -3.27 12.56
C GLY A 82 -1.35 -4.29 11.46
N ASN A 83 -2.36 -4.72 10.70
CA ASN A 83 -2.20 -5.61 9.55
C ASN A 83 -1.92 -4.88 8.22
N ASN A 84 -1.71 -3.57 8.25
CA ASN A 84 -1.54 -2.72 7.07
C ASN A 84 -0.35 -3.15 6.19
N ALA A 85 0.72 -3.66 6.80
CA ALA A 85 1.92 -4.10 6.08
C ALA A 85 1.66 -5.28 5.12
N LYS A 86 0.59 -6.06 5.33
CA LYS A 86 0.19 -7.11 4.39
C LYS A 86 -0.09 -6.59 2.98
N GLN A 87 -0.45 -5.32 2.83
CA GLN A 87 -0.64 -4.66 1.53
C GLN A 87 0.61 -4.73 0.64
N PHE A 88 1.82 -4.63 1.20
CA PHE A 88 3.07 -4.67 0.44
C PHE A 88 3.21 -5.93 -0.42
N LYS A 89 2.92 -7.10 0.17
CA LYS A 89 2.95 -8.39 -0.51
C LYS A 89 2.05 -8.41 -1.74
N TYR A 90 0.86 -7.83 -1.62
CA TYR A 90 -0.10 -7.79 -2.73
C TYR A 90 0.31 -6.79 -3.81
N MET A 91 0.89 -5.66 -3.44
CA MET A 91 1.45 -4.71 -4.42
C MET A 91 2.54 -5.36 -5.26
N VAL A 92 3.44 -6.13 -4.64
CA VAL A 92 4.48 -6.88 -5.35
C VAL A 92 3.90 -8.02 -6.18
N LYS A 93 2.97 -8.81 -5.62
CA LYS A 93 2.29 -9.90 -6.34
C LYS A 93 1.59 -9.40 -7.61
N TRP A 94 1.10 -8.17 -7.59
CA TRP A 94 0.33 -7.59 -8.69
C TRP A 94 1.11 -6.63 -9.57
N GLY A 95 2.43 -6.61 -9.49
CA GLY A 95 3.29 -6.05 -10.52
C GLY A 95 4.31 -5.01 -10.10
N MET A 96 4.27 -4.50 -8.87
CA MET A 96 5.34 -3.63 -8.36
C MET A 96 6.60 -4.43 -8.02
N THR A 97 7.75 -3.80 -8.13
CA THR A 97 8.95 -4.27 -7.43
C THR A 97 8.83 -3.95 -5.93
N SER A 98 9.58 -4.66 -5.07
CA SER A 98 9.63 -4.35 -3.64
C SER A 98 10.00 -2.89 -3.38
N LEU A 99 10.94 -2.34 -4.16
CA LEU A 99 11.34 -0.94 -4.05
C LEU A 99 10.18 0.01 -4.38
N GLN A 100 9.44 -0.25 -5.46
CA GLN A 100 8.27 0.57 -5.82
C GLN A 100 7.20 0.54 -4.74
N ALA A 101 6.93 -0.63 -4.15
CA ALA A 101 5.95 -0.76 -3.07
C ALA A 101 6.38 0.04 -1.82
N ILE A 102 7.66 -0.02 -1.44
CA ILE A 102 8.20 0.79 -0.34
C ILE A 102 8.11 2.29 -0.68
N GLN A 103 8.46 2.69 -1.89
CA GLN A 103 8.36 4.07 -2.34
C GLN A 103 6.91 4.58 -2.33
N ALA A 104 5.94 3.74 -2.70
CA ALA A 104 4.52 4.07 -2.66
C ALA A 104 4.03 4.45 -1.25
N SER A 105 4.59 3.85 -0.21
CA SER A 105 4.26 4.12 1.20
C SER A 105 5.13 5.22 1.83
N THR A 106 6.16 5.68 1.15
CA THR A 106 7.12 6.66 1.69
C THR A 106 7.16 7.92 0.81
N ILE A 107 8.07 7.98 -0.15
CA ILE A 107 8.32 9.20 -0.94
C ILE A 107 7.13 9.60 -1.81
N VAL A 108 6.41 8.63 -2.40
CA VAL A 108 5.23 8.93 -3.24
C VAL A 108 4.07 9.39 -2.35
N ALA A 109 3.90 8.80 -1.16
CA ALA A 109 2.91 9.25 -0.19
C ALA A 109 3.23 10.64 0.36
N ALA A 110 4.51 10.94 0.63
CA ALA A 110 4.95 12.27 1.06
C ALA A 110 4.66 13.34 0.00
N ASP A 111 4.90 13.01 -1.28
CA ASP A 111 4.58 13.89 -2.42
C ASP A 111 3.07 14.17 -2.50
N LEU A 112 2.23 13.13 -2.41
CA LEU A 112 0.77 13.30 -2.34
C LEU A 112 0.32 14.24 -1.21
N LEU A 113 0.94 14.12 -0.03
CA LEU A 113 0.62 14.92 1.15
C LEU A 113 1.22 16.32 1.11
N GLY A 114 2.13 16.61 0.16
CA GLY A 114 2.85 17.88 0.07
C GLY A 114 3.82 18.11 1.23
N ILE A 115 4.36 17.04 1.84
CA ILE A 115 5.27 17.12 2.99
C ILE A 115 6.71 16.86 2.52
N ASN A 116 7.57 17.89 2.61
CA ASN A 116 8.88 17.87 1.95
C ASN A 116 10.04 17.37 2.84
N ASN A 117 9.80 17.15 4.14
CA ASN A 117 10.84 16.83 5.12
C ASN A 117 10.63 15.48 5.82
N ILE A 118 9.94 14.55 5.15
CA ILE A 118 9.74 13.15 5.56
C ILE A 118 10.18 12.20 4.45
N ALA A 119 10.10 10.89 4.73
CA ALA A 119 10.30 9.80 3.77
C ALA A 119 11.72 9.63 3.21
N HIS A 120 12.69 10.37 3.71
CA HIS A 120 14.11 10.20 3.36
C HIS A 120 14.97 10.17 4.62
N ILE A 121 15.96 9.28 4.64
CA ILE A 121 17.04 9.31 5.65
C ILE A 121 18.07 10.35 5.19
N LYS A 122 17.85 11.59 5.61
CA LYS A 122 18.66 12.74 5.19
C LYS A 122 18.70 13.80 6.30
N GLU A 123 19.81 14.51 6.43
CA GLU A 123 19.93 15.63 7.35
C GLU A 123 18.85 16.69 7.10
N GLY A 124 18.24 17.18 8.17
CA GLY A 124 17.13 18.14 8.12
C GLY A 124 15.74 17.52 7.94
N PHE A 125 15.64 16.19 7.80
CA PHE A 125 14.37 15.47 7.72
C PHE A 125 13.97 14.92 9.09
N TYR A 126 12.67 14.70 9.30
CA TYR A 126 12.19 13.99 10.47
C TYR A 126 12.74 12.57 10.51
N ALA A 127 13.25 12.18 11.68
CA ALA A 127 13.75 10.83 11.90
C ALA A 127 12.59 9.89 12.30
N ASP A 128 11.68 9.65 11.33
CA ASP A 128 10.62 8.66 11.39
C ASP A 128 11.12 7.42 10.66
N ILE A 129 11.62 6.45 11.42
CA ILE A 129 12.37 5.30 10.86
C ILE A 129 11.81 4.00 11.44
N ILE A 130 11.60 3.02 10.58
CA ILE A 130 11.38 1.63 10.99
C ILE A 130 12.58 0.78 10.60
N GLY A 131 12.84 -0.28 11.37
CA GLY A 131 13.84 -1.30 11.07
C GLY A 131 13.23 -2.69 11.10
N VAL A 132 13.69 -3.54 10.21
CA VAL A 132 13.33 -4.94 10.09
C VAL A 132 14.59 -5.80 10.01
N GLU A 133 14.55 -7.06 10.42
CA GLU A 133 15.73 -7.92 10.42
C GLU A 133 16.17 -8.33 9.03
N ASP A 134 15.22 -8.69 8.16
CA ASP A 134 15.49 -9.11 6.79
C ASP A 134 15.50 -7.94 5.80
N ASN A 135 16.18 -8.10 4.67
CA ASN A 135 16.19 -7.11 3.59
C ASN A 135 14.85 -7.06 2.85
N PRO A 136 14.03 -6.00 3.01
CA PRO A 136 12.70 -5.91 2.41
C PRO A 136 12.72 -5.77 0.88
N ILE A 137 13.87 -5.47 0.27
CA ILE A 137 14.01 -5.48 -1.19
C ILE A 137 14.01 -6.93 -1.73
N VAL A 138 14.54 -7.86 -0.95
CA VAL A 138 14.59 -9.30 -1.29
C VAL A 138 13.30 -9.99 -0.85
N ASN A 139 12.85 -9.70 0.38
CA ASN A 139 11.65 -10.27 0.98
C ASN A 139 10.75 -9.15 1.53
N ILE A 140 9.77 -8.74 0.74
CA ILE A 140 8.89 -7.62 1.10
C ILE A 140 8.05 -7.92 2.38
N GLU A 141 7.79 -9.19 2.67
CA GLU A 141 7.04 -9.62 3.86
C GLU A 141 7.81 -9.36 5.17
N ALA A 142 9.11 -9.05 5.10
CA ALA A 142 9.86 -8.58 6.27
C ALA A 142 9.22 -7.34 6.92
N LEU A 143 8.54 -6.50 6.14
CA LEU A 143 7.82 -5.32 6.64
C LEU A 143 6.60 -5.65 7.53
N GLU A 144 6.17 -6.90 7.58
CA GLU A 144 5.13 -7.35 8.53
C GLU A 144 5.68 -7.53 9.96
N ASN A 145 7.02 -7.58 10.12
CA ASN A 145 7.70 -7.80 11.39
C ASN A 145 8.69 -6.67 11.71
N VAL A 146 8.14 -5.51 12.07
CA VAL A 146 8.93 -4.33 12.45
C VAL A 146 9.49 -4.53 13.86
N THR A 147 10.83 -4.53 14.00
CA THR A 147 11.55 -4.73 15.26
C THR A 147 12.10 -3.44 15.85
N PHE A 148 12.17 -2.39 15.04
CA PHE A 148 12.62 -1.06 15.47
C PHE A 148 11.65 0.01 14.96
N VAL A 149 11.29 0.95 15.84
CA VAL A 149 10.48 2.13 15.49
C VAL A 149 11.08 3.37 16.15
N MET A 150 11.38 4.37 15.34
CA MET A 150 11.74 5.71 15.77
C MET A 150 10.73 6.72 15.24
N LYS A 151 10.29 7.64 16.08
CA LYS A 151 9.40 8.75 15.74
C LYS A 151 10.04 10.06 16.17
N ASP A 152 10.26 10.95 15.22
CA ASP A 152 10.87 12.27 15.45
C ASP A 152 12.17 12.18 16.29
N GLY A 153 13.03 11.21 15.94
CA GLY A 153 14.29 10.94 16.64
C GLY A 153 14.18 10.22 17.98
N SER A 154 12.96 9.98 18.47
CA SER A 154 12.72 9.24 19.72
C SER A 154 12.45 7.77 19.44
N ILE A 155 13.20 6.88 20.08
CA ILE A 155 13.00 5.43 19.94
C ILE A 155 11.73 5.01 20.68
N VAL A 156 10.80 4.39 19.96
CA VAL A 156 9.52 3.87 20.48
C VAL A 156 9.58 2.36 20.71
N ILE A 157 10.19 1.64 19.76
CA ILE A 157 10.41 0.17 19.84
C ILE A 157 11.88 -0.09 19.48
N ASN A 158 12.52 -0.96 20.25
CA ASN A 158 13.85 -1.49 19.94
C ASN A 158 13.92 -2.96 20.40
N GLN A 159 13.81 -3.85 19.45
CA GLN A 159 13.89 -5.31 19.62
C GLN A 159 14.99 -5.91 18.73
N LEU A 160 15.89 -5.06 18.23
CA LEU A 160 17.09 -5.45 17.47
C LEU A 160 18.13 -6.11 18.37
#